data_1e7efb63068bfa3454bd892724cdcee6
#
_entry.id   1e7efb63068bfa3454bd892724cdcee6
#
_cell.length_a   1.000
_cell.length_b   1.000
_cell.length_c   1.000
_cell.angle_alpha   90.00
_cell.angle_beta   90.00
_cell.angle_gamma   90.00
#
_symmetry.space_group_name_H-M   'P 1'
#
loop_
_entity.id
_entity.type
_entity.pdbx_description
1 polymer ?
#
loop_
_entity_poly.entity_id
_entity_poly.type
_entity_poly.pdbx_seq_one_letter_code
_entity_poly.pdbx_strand_id
1 'polypeptide(L)'
;IEPALQSEARVQGWAPYVEGQAMVNSDRRVSGTMIRGIEPAYEPRVSEVANRLEQGKITDLKPGEFGIILGAELADHLGVITGDKITVITPQVTATPAGILPRLKRFTVVGIFHVGMFEYDRNLALIHLEDAKRLFGMDDAVTGLRLKVDDVFYARQIARELGPRLPEAYYITDWTQ
;
A
#
# COMPACT_ATOMS: atom_id res chain seq x y z
N ILE A 1 10.01 -0.98 -18.16
CA ILE A 1 9.45 -2.15 -17.45
C ILE A 1 8.18 -2.65 -18.14
N GLU A 2 7.19 -1.79 -18.41
CA GLU A 2 5.92 -2.20 -19.01
C GLU A 2 6.05 -3.07 -20.28
N PRO A 3 6.92 -2.75 -21.27
CA PRO A 3 7.06 -3.61 -22.43
C PRO A 3 7.53 -5.04 -22.11
N ALA A 4 8.39 -5.20 -21.10
CA ALA A 4 8.86 -6.51 -20.67
C ALA A 4 7.74 -7.31 -19.98
N LEU A 5 6.89 -6.64 -19.19
CA LEU A 5 5.74 -7.25 -18.53
C LEU A 5 4.64 -7.63 -19.51
N GLN A 6 4.34 -6.75 -20.46
CA GLN A 6 3.34 -7.01 -21.50
C GLN A 6 3.70 -8.19 -22.42
N SER A 7 5.00 -8.43 -22.62
CA SER A 7 5.49 -9.54 -23.44
C SER A 7 5.52 -10.89 -22.71
N GLU A 8 5.26 -10.91 -21.39
CA GLU A 8 5.23 -12.15 -20.59
C GLU A 8 3.78 -12.60 -20.37
N ALA A 9 3.35 -13.60 -21.14
CA ALA A 9 1.96 -14.07 -21.16
C ALA A 9 1.47 -14.60 -19.80
N ARG A 10 2.38 -15.00 -18.89
CA ARG A 10 2.05 -15.49 -17.54
C ARG A 10 1.81 -14.38 -16.54
N VAL A 11 2.13 -13.13 -16.88
CA VAL A 11 1.82 -11.95 -16.07
C VAL A 11 0.41 -11.48 -16.41
N GLN A 12 -0.52 -11.67 -15.49
CA GLN A 12 -1.93 -11.31 -15.66
C GLN A 12 -2.24 -9.85 -15.31
N GLY A 13 -1.38 -9.22 -14.53
CA GLY A 13 -1.55 -7.83 -14.14
C GLY A 13 -0.34 -7.32 -13.37
N TRP A 14 -0.23 -6.00 -13.30
CA TRP A 14 0.75 -5.30 -12.48
C TRP A 14 0.15 -4.03 -11.91
N ALA A 15 0.67 -3.61 -10.76
CA ALA A 15 0.29 -2.36 -10.12
C ALA A 15 1.49 -1.73 -9.41
N PRO A 16 1.72 -0.42 -9.57
CA PRO A 16 2.71 0.30 -8.78
C PRO A 16 2.25 0.40 -7.32
N TYR A 17 3.20 0.43 -6.40
CA TYR A 17 2.91 0.66 -4.99
C TYR A 17 4.02 1.47 -4.32
N VAL A 18 3.63 2.20 -3.28
CA VAL A 18 4.51 2.80 -2.29
C VAL A 18 4.20 2.15 -0.95
N GLU A 19 5.22 1.70 -0.23
CA GLU A 19 5.02 1.02 1.04
C GLU A 19 5.99 1.55 2.08
N GLY A 20 5.52 1.73 3.28
CA GLY A 20 6.32 2.14 4.40
C GLY A 20 5.61 1.93 5.73
N GLN A 21 6.40 1.79 6.79
CA GLN A 21 5.87 1.71 8.14
C GLN A 21 5.53 3.09 8.68
N ALA A 22 4.44 3.15 9.43
CA ALA A 22 4.00 4.35 10.12
C ALA A 22 3.31 4.00 11.43
N MET A 23 3.17 5.01 12.29
CA MET A 23 2.28 4.95 13.44
C MET A 23 0.95 5.55 13.06
N VAL A 24 -0.12 4.85 13.36
CA VAL A 24 -1.50 5.37 13.18
C VAL A 24 -2.07 5.67 14.56
N ASN A 25 -2.53 6.90 14.75
CA ASN A 25 -3.05 7.40 16.01
C ASN A 25 -4.51 7.82 15.84
N SER A 26 -5.40 7.20 16.59
CA SER A 26 -6.72 7.73 16.91
C SER A 26 -6.64 8.49 18.23
N ASP A 27 -7.66 9.28 18.56
CA ASP A 27 -7.69 10.02 19.85
C ASP A 27 -7.60 9.08 21.09
N ARG A 28 -7.76 7.78 20.88
CA ARG A 28 -7.83 6.77 21.95
C ARG A 28 -6.65 5.82 21.95
N ARG A 29 -6.11 5.46 20.81
CA ARG A 29 -5.13 4.38 20.66
C ARG A 29 -4.14 4.64 19.55
N VAL A 30 -3.00 3.97 19.63
CA VAL A 30 -1.89 4.03 18.67
C VAL A 30 -1.55 2.63 18.19
N SER A 31 -1.22 2.48 16.93
CA SER A 31 -0.75 1.22 16.35
C SER A 31 0.35 1.45 15.32
N GLY A 32 1.38 0.62 15.34
CA GLY A 32 2.28 0.47 14.20
C GLY A 32 1.55 -0.24 13.06
N THR A 33 1.74 0.22 11.85
CA THR A 33 0.99 -0.25 10.69
C THR A 33 1.82 -0.10 9.43
N MET A 34 1.71 -1.05 8.52
CA MET A 34 2.21 -0.93 7.17
C MET A 34 1.23 -0.07 6.36
N ILE A 35 1.68 1.04 5.83
CA ILE A 35 0.91 1.87 4.90
C ILE A 35 1.31 1.50 3.48
N ARG A 36 0.32 1.13 2.68
CA ARG A 36 0.52 0.85 1.26
C ARG A 36 -0.27 1.84 0.41
N GLY A 37 0.46 2.64 -0.36
CA GLY A 37 -0.09 3.48 -1.41
C GLY A 37 -0.36 2.66 -2.65
N ILE A 38 -1.57 2.73 -3.15
CA ILE A 38 -2.05 1.95 -4.29
C ILE A 38 -2.70 2.86 -5.33
N GLU A 39 -2.69 2.40 -6.57
CA GLU A 39 -3.46 3.01 -7.65
C GLU A 39 -4.77 2.24 -7.83
N PRO A 40 -5.94 2.83 -7.46
CA PRO A 40 -7.21 2.12 -7.47
C PRO A 40 -7.60 1.51 -8.81
N ALA A 41 -7.12 2.08 -9.93
CA ALA A 41 -7.39 1.55 -11.25
C ALA A 41 -6.67 0.23 -11.56
N TYR A 42 -5.53 -0.03 -10.92
CA TYR A 42 -4.70 -1.21 -11.16
C TYR A 42 -4.78 -2.24 -10.03
N GLU A 43 -4.99 -1.80 -8.81
CA GLU A 43 -4.93 -2.64 -7.61
C GLU A 43 -5.85 -3.87 -7.64
N PRO A 44 -7.11 -3.80 -8.09
CA PRO A 44 -8.00 -4.96 -8.12
C PRO A 44 -7.49 -6.12 -9.02
N ARG A 45 -6.57 -5.82 -9.94
CA ARG A 45 -5.98 -6.82 -10.83
C ARG A 45 -4.87 -7.64 -10.18
N VAL A 46 -4.31 -7.16 -9.07
CA VAL A 46 -3.14 -7.77 -8.43
C VAL A 46 -3.37 -8.14 -6.97
N SER A 47 -4.43 -7.65 -6.33
CA SER A 47 -4.66 -7.79 -4.90
C SER A 47 -6.07 -8.24 -4.57
N GLU A 48 -6.16 -9.28 -3.74
CA GLU A 48 -7.42 -9.73 -3.16
C GLU A 48 -7.97 -8.74 -2.12
N VAL A 49 -7.10 -7.98 -1.44
CA VAL A 49 -7.51 -6.98 -0.43
C VAL A 49 -8.46 -5.95 -1.04
N ALA A 50 -8.17 -5.49 -2.27
CA ALA A 50 -9.01 -4.54 -2.98
C ALA A 50 -10.43 -5.06 -3.26
N ASN A 51 -10.60 -6.38 -3.30
CA ASN A 51 -11.86 -7.06 -3.58
C ASN A 51 -12.60 -7.49 -2.29
N ARG A 52 -12.05 -7.23 -1.12
CA ARG A 52 -12.54 -7.67 0.19
C ARG A 52 -12.93 -6.49 1.11
N LEU A 53 -13.38 -5.39 0.54
CA LEU A 53 -13.90 -4.28 1.33
C LEU A 53 -15.29 -4.63 1.88
N GLU A 54 -15.45 -4.52 3.20
CA GLU A 54 -16.74 -4.61 3.87
C GLU A 54 -17.47 -3.26 3.90
N GLN A 55 -16.68 -2.17 3.93
CA GLN A 55 -17.20 -0.80 3.92
C GLN A 55 -16.40 0.05 2.93
N GLY A 56 -17.09 0.91 2.20
CA GLY A 56 -16.49 1.77 1.19
C GLY A 56 -16.11 1.02 -0.09
N LYS A 57 -15.42 1.72 -0.97
CA LYS A 57 -14.92 1.22 -2.26
C LYS A 57 -13.47 1.60 -2.41
N ILE A 58 -12.70 0.79 -3.14
CA ILE A 58 -11.30 1.12 -3.44
C ILE A 58 -11.17 2.46 -4.18
N THR A 59 -12.16 2.82 -4.98
CA THR A 59 -12.25 4.08 -5.73
C THR A 59 -12.57 5.30 -4.86
N ASP A 60 -12.89 5.11 -3.57
CA ASP A 60 -13.02 6.21 -2.61
C ASP A 60 -11.66 6.77 -2.18
N LEU A 61 -10.58 6.06 -2.49
CA LEU A 61 -9.22 6.60 -2.42
C LEU A 61 -8.98 7.51 -3.61
N LYS A 62 -8.93 8.81 -3.36
CA LYS A 62 -8.69 9.84 -4.38
C LYS A 62 -7.44 10.64 -4.07
N PRO A 63 -6.66 11.01 -5.10
CA PRO A 63 -5.42 11.75 -4.90
C PRO A 63 -5.69 13.11 -4.26
N GLY A 64 -4.94 13.43 -3.21
CA GLY A 64 -5.03 14.71 -2.50
C GLY A 64 -6.15 14.80 -1.46
N GLU A 65 -7.04 13.81 -1.36
CA GLU A 65 -8.11 13.79 -0.36
C GLU A 65 -7.70 13.11 0.96
N PHE A 66 -6.56 12.44 0.98
CA PHE A 66 -6.02 11.74 2.16
C PHE A 66 -7.04 10.80 2.81
N GLY A 67 -7.68 9.98 1.98
CA GLY A 67 -8.49 8.86 2.44
C GLY A 67 -7.62 7.67 2.82
N ILE A 68 -8.08 6.89 3.79
CA ILE A 68 -7.42 5.66 4.24
C ILE A 68 -8.44 4.53 4.40
N ILE A 69 -8.07 3.34 3.95
CA ILE A 69 -8.82 2.10 4.16
C ILE A 69 -8.04 1.25 5.15
N LEU A 70 -8.68 0.85 6.22
CA LEU A 70 -8.07 0.07 7.30
C LEU A 70 -8.49 -1.39 7.23
N GLY A 71 -7.60 -2.30 7.65
CA GLY A 71 -8.00 -3.65 7.98
C GLY A 71 -8.98 -3.65 9.16
N ALA A 72 -9.92 -4.60 9.19
CA ALA A 72 -10.98 -4.67 10.19
C ALA A 72 -10.43 -4.73 11.63
N GLU A 73 -9.44 -5.58 11.87
CA GLU A 73 -8.80 -5.71 13.19
C GLU A 73 -8.05 -4.44 13.62
N LEU A 74 -7.49 -3.70 12.66
CA LEU A 74 -6.84 -2.41 12.92
C LEU A 74 -7.87 -1.34 13.29
N ALA A 75 -8.98 -1.27 12.56
CA ALA A 75 -10.07 -0.33 12.86
C ALA A 75 -10.67 -0.58 14.25
N ASP A 76 -10.91 -1.85 14.59
CA ASP A 76 -11.39 -2.25 15.91
C ASP A 76 -10.39 -1.89 17.02
N HIS A 77 -9.11 -2.18 16.80
CA HIS A 77 -8.07 -1.83 17.75
C HIS A 77 -7.99 -0.31 17.99
N LEU A 78 -8.08 0.49 16.94
CA LEU A 78 -8.05 1.95 17.03
C LEU A 78 -9.37 2.54 17.57
N GLY A 79 -10.45 1.75 17.54
CA GLY A 79 -11.78 2.19 17.92
C GLY A 79 -12.38 3.22 16.97
N VAL A 80 -12.14 3.05 15.66
CA VAL A 80 -12.59 3.98 14.62
C VAL A 80 -13.52 3.29 13.62
N ILE A 81 -14.37 4.09 13.00
CA ILE A 81 -15.30 3.70 11.95
C ILE A 81 -15.09 4.55 10.70
N THR A 82 -15.71 4.18 9.60
CA THR A 82 -15.75 4.99 8.37
C THR A 82 -16.29 6.38 8.67
N GLY A 83 -15.57 7.41 8.20
CA GLY A 83 -15.84 8.82 8.46
C GLY A 83 -14.97 9.44 9.56
N ASP A 84 -14.40 8.62 10.44
CA ASP A 84 -13.51 9.11 11.49
C ASP A 84 -12.18 9.61 10.90
N LYS A 85 -11.52 10.47 11.66
CA LYS A 85 -10.19 10.99 11.31
C LYS A 85 -9.13 10.38 12.20
N ILE A 86 -8.03 10.00 11.57
CA ILE A 86 -6.84 9.46 12.25
C ILE A 86 -5.59 10.22 11.79
N THR A 87 -4.54 10.16 12.58
CA THR A 87 -3.25 10.77 12.25
C THR A 87 -2.26 9.68 11.92
N VAL A 88 -1.63 9.79 10.76
CA VAL A 88 -0.52 8.91 10.33
C VAL A 88 0.79 9.65 10.56
N ILE A 89 1.71 9.02 11.28
CA ILE A 89 3.02 9.56 11.65
C ILE A 89 4.08 8.64 11.05
N THR A 90 4.92 9.18 10.17
CA THR A 90 6.02 8.43 9.57
C THR A 90 7.32 8.60 10.35
N PRO A 91 8.23 7.61 10.31
CA PRO A 91 9.53 7.73 10.95
C PRO A 91 10.46 8.74 10.26
N GLN A 92 10.11 9.17 9.03
CA GLN A 92 10.89 10.20 8.34
C GLN A 92 10.71 11.56 9.02
N VAL A 93 11.81 12.24 9.15
CA VAL A 93 11.88 13.53 9.83
C VAL A 93 12.13 14.64 8.82
N THR A 94 11.54 15.80 9.06
CA THR A 94 11.86 17.02 8.32
C THR A 94 12.72 17.90 9.22
N ALA A 95 13.94 18.23 8.76
CA ALA A 95 14.78 19.19 9.44
C ALA A 95 14.21 20.59 9.23
N THR A 96 13.97 21.30 10.33
CA THR A 96 13.52 22.69 10.33
C THR A 96 14.45 23.54 11.20
N PRO A 97 14.46 24.86 11.05
CA PRO A 97 15.21 25.74 11.96
C PRO A 97 14.83 25.59 13.44
N ALA A 98 13.61 25.08 13.71
CA ALA A 98 13.12 24.80 15.07
C ALA A 98 13.46 23.41 15.59
N GLY A 99 14.13 22.56 14.78
CA GLY A 99 14.51 21.19 15.12
C GLY A 99 14.01 20.15 14.13
N ILE A 100 14.12 18.88 14.53
CA ILE A 100 13.69 17.73 13.75
C ILE A 100 12.24 17.41 14.11
N LEU A 101 11.35 17.46 13.12
CA LEU A 101 9.93 17.17 13.29
C LEU A 101 9.55 15.89 12.49
N PRO A 102 8.81 14.95 13.11
CA PRO A 102 8.25 13.82 12.36
C PRO A 102 7.22 14.33 11.35
N ARG A 103 7.12 13.64 10.23
CA ARG A 103 6.04 13.89 9.27
C ARG A 103 4.75 13.28 9.79
N LEU A 104 3.73 14.10 9.89
CA LEU A 104 2.41 13.63 10.25
C LEU A 104 1.37 14.19 9.29
N LYS A 105 0.34 13.40 9.04
CA LYS A 105 -0.76 13.80 8.18
C LYS A 105 -2.08 13.21 8.71
N ARG A 106 -3.12 14.00 8.63
CA ARG A 106 -4.47 13.57 9.00
C ARG A 106 -5.15 12.92 7.81
N PHE A 107 -5.71 11.73 8.04
CA PHE A 107 -6.46 10.95 7.06
C PHE A 107 -7.89 10.76 7.53
N THR A 108 -8.80 10.58 6.58
CA THR A 108 -10.19 10.20 6.83
C THR A 108 -10.38 8.73 6.49
N VAL A 109 -10.93 7.95 7.40
CA VAL A 109 -11.27 6.55 7.16
C VAL A 109 -12.41 6.49 6.15
N VAL A 110 -12.14 6.00 4.95
CA VAL A 110 -13.12 5.89 3.84
C VAL A 110 -13.58 4.47 3.59
N GLY A 111 -12.96 3.48 4.21
CA GLY A 111 -13.34 2.10 4.06
C GLY A 111 -12.65 1.16 5.04
N ILE A 112 -13.15 -0.07 5.09
CA ILE A 112 -12.62 -1.16 5.92
C ILE A 112 -12.61 -2.42 5.07
N PHE A 113 -11.50 -3.15 5.08
CA PHE A 113 -11.39 -4.46 4.43
C PHE A 113 -11.25 -5.58 5.46
N HIS A 114 -11.69 -6.77 5.07
CA HIS A 114 -11.51 -8.00 5.84
C HIS A 114 -11.17 -9.15 4.91
N VAL A 115 -9.94 -9.62 4.96
CA VAL A 115 -9.46 -10.75 4.13
C VAL A 115 -9.45 -12.08 4.89
N GLY A 116 -9.61 -12.04 6.22
CA GLY A 116 -9.57 -13.22 7.08
C GLY A 116 -8.15 -13.69 7.42
N MET A 117 -7.15 -12.86 7.17
CA MET A 117 -5.76 -13.08 7.56
C MET A 117 -5.37 -12.01 8.57
N PHE A 118 -5.21 -12.40 9.84
CA PHE A 118 -4.98 -11.47 10.93
C PHE A 118 -3.83 -10.48 10.69
N GLU A 119 -2.75 -10.93 10.09
CA GLU A 119 -1.60 -10.05 9.79
C GLU A 119 -1.98 -8.90 8.85
N TYR A 120 -2.78 -9.16 7.82
CA TYR A 120 -3.28 -8.12 6.92
C TYR A 120 -4.36 -7.27 7.60
N ASP A 121 -5.35 -7.93 8.20
CA ASP A 121 -6.48 -7.25 8.83
C ASP A 121 -6.05 -6.37 10.02
N ARG A 122 -4.91 -6.68 10.66
CA ARG A 122 -4.38 -5.96 11.83
C ARG A 122 -3.27 -4.96 11.49
N ASN A 123 -2.47 -5.21 10.46
CA ASN A 123 -1.22 -4.47 10.25
C ASN A 123 -1.13 -3.74 8.91
N LEU A 124 -2.19 -3.73 8.10
CA LEU A 124 -2.19 -3.09 6.80
C LEU A 124 -3.25 -1.99 6.71
N ALA A 125 -2.85 -0.87 6.12
CA ALA A 125 -3.76 0.19 5.69
C ALA A 125 -3.43 0.62 4.26
N LEU A 126 -4.45 0.97 3.50
CA LEU A 126 -4.33 1.39 2.11
C LEU A 126 -4.65 2.88 1.98
N ILE A 127 -3.83 3.59 1.20
CA ILE A 127 -4.05 4.98 0.82
C ILE A 127 -3.82 5.14 -0.68
N HIS A 128 -4.20 6.28 -1.24
CA HIS A 128 -3.91 6.56 -2.65
C HIS A 128 -2.40 6.67 -2.89
N LEU A 129 -1.91 6.18 -4.02
CA LEU A 129 -0.48 6.18 -4.39
C LEU A 129 0.14 7.58 -4.30
N GLU A 130 -0.53 8.61 -4.81
CA GLU A 130 -0.04 9.97 -4.78
C GLU A 130 0.03 10.55 -3.35
N ASP A 131 -0.91 10.18 -2.48
CA ASP A 131 -0.88 10.57 -1.08
C ASP A 131 0.24 9.86 -0.32
N ALA A 132 0.54 8.61 -0.67
CA ALA A 132 1.67 7.86 -0.13
C ALA A 132 3.02 8.48 -0.54
N LYS A 133 3.18 8.86 -1.79
CA LYS A 133 4.38 9.57 -2.25
C LYS A 133 4.62 10.85 -1.45
N ARG A 134 3.58 11.64 -1.22
CA ARG A 134 3.66 12.85 -0.39
C ARG A 134 3.99 12.54 1.07
N LEU A 135 3.35 11.53 1.63
CA LEU A 135 3.55 11.12 3.02
C LEU A 135 4.99 10.66 3.27
N PHE A 136 5.55 9.86 2.36
CA PHE A 136 6.89 9.30 2.48
C PHE A 136 7.98 10.14 1.80
N GLY A 137 7.63 11.24 1.12
CA GLY A 137 8.59 12.13 0.46
C GLY A 137 9.32 11.48 -0.70
N MET A 138 8.61 10.73 -1.53
CA MET A 138 9.20 9.94 -2.61
C MET A 138 9.17 10.61 -3.99
N ASP A 139 8.73 11.86 -4.08
CA ASP A 139 8.52 12.58 -5.34
C ASP A 139 7.74 11.71 -6.35
N ASP A 140 8.32 11.42 -7.52
CA ASP A 140 7.71 10.57 -8.54
C ASP A 140 8.10 9.08 -8.43
N ALA A 141 8.89 8.70 -7.41
CA ALA A 141 9.32 7.33 -7.23
C ALA A 141 8.21 6.44 -6.63
N VAL A 142 8.35 5.15 -6.83
CA VAL A 142 7.54 4.11 -6.19
C VAL A 142 8.45 3.11 -5.50
N THR A 143 7.94 2.39 -4.52
CA THR A 143 8.68 1.30 -3.88
C THR A 143 8.90 0.14 -4.85
N GLY A 144 7.92 -0.16 -5.68
CA GLY A 144 8.02 -1.22 -6.66
C GLY A 144 6.73 -1.43 -7.46
N LEU A 145 6.74 -2.51 -8.23
CA LEU A 145 5.59 -3.02 -8.96
C LEU A 145 5.22 -4.40 -8.41
N ARG A 146 3.96 -4.61 -8.10
CA ARG A 146 3.43 -5.94 -7.79
C ARG A 146 2.91 -6.57 -9.06
N LEU A 147 3.23 -7.85 -9.22
CA LEU A 147 2.81 -8.64 -10.37
C LEU A 147 1.85 -9.75 -9.92
N LYS A 148 0.80 -9.95 -10.67
CA LYS A 148 -0.04 -11.14 -10.57
C LYS A 148 0.32 -12.08 -11.70
N VAL A 149 0.65 -13.31 -11.34
CA VAL A 149 0.96 -14.39 -12.29
C VAL A 149 -0.18 -15.40 -12.33
N ASP A 150 -0.27 -16.13 -13.41
CA ASP A 150 -1.30 -17.15 -13.64
C ASP A 150 -1.21 -18.31 -12.62
N ASP A 151 0.01 -18.73 -12.29
CA ASP A 151 0.28 -19.77 -11.30
C ASP A 151 1.41 -19.35 -10.36
N VAL A 152 1.09 -19.23 -9.07
CA VAL A 152 2.03 -18.80 -8.02
C VAL A 152 3.18 -19.80 -7.83
N PHE A 153 3.02 -21.08 -8.18
CA PHE A 153 4.08 -22.08 -8.08
C PHE A 153 5.22 -21.83 -9.07
N TYR A 154 4.93 -21.16 -10.18
CA TYR A 154 5.92 -20.74 -11.17
C TYR A 154 6.50 -19.34 -10.93
N ALA A 155 6.08 -18.62 -9.88
CA ALA A 155 6.53 -17.27 -9.60
C ALA A 155 8.05 -17.14 -9.59
N ARG A 156 8.76 -18.07 -8.95
CA ARG A 156 10.24 -18.11 -8.93
C ARG A 156 10.85 -18.28 -10.32
N GLN A 157 10.27 -19.13 -11.16
CA GLN A 157 10.75 -19.33 -12.52
C GLN A 157 10.52 -18.06 -13.35
N ILE A 158 9.33 -17.48 -13.27
CA ILE A 158 8.98 -16.23 -13.95
C ILE A 158 9.92 -15.10 -13.52
N ALA A 159 10.22 -14.99 -12.23
CA ALA A 159 11.15 -13.99 -11.70
C ALA A 159 12.57 -14.14 -12.31
N ARG A 160 13.08 -15.38 -12.45
CA ARG A 160 14.37 -15.63 -13.08
C ARG A 160 14.41 -15.29 -14.57
N GLU A 161 13.31 -15.53 -15.28
CA GLU A 161 13.21 -15.27 -16.72
C GLU A 161 12.98 -13.77 -17.02
N LEU A 162 12.28 -13.06 -16.14
CA LEU A 162 12.06 -11.62 -16.25
C LEU A 162 13.28 -10.80 -15.84
N GLY A 163 14.02 -11.23 -14.81
CA GLY A 163 15.15 -10.48 -14.24
C GLY A 163 16.11 -9.92 -15.29
N PRO A 164 16.66 -10.74 -16.24
CA PRO A 164 17.58 -10.26 -17.27
C PRO A 164 16.96 -9.28 -18.28
N ARG A 165 15.63 -9.18 -18.33
CA ARG A 165 14.88 -8.29 -19.25
C ARG A 165 14.57 -6.94 -18.63
N LEU A 166 14.83 -6.79 -17.33
CA LEU A 166 14.63 -5.56 -16.59
C LEU A 166 15.97 -4.79 -16.48
N PRO A 167 15.91 -3.46 -16.32
CA PRO A 167 17.10 -2.67 -16.00
C PRO A 167 17.78 -3.15 -14.73
N GLU A 168 19.12 -3.07 -14.65
CA GLU A 168 19.95 -3.58 -13.53
C GLU A 168 19.58 -3.05 -12.14
N ALA A 169 18.84 -1.94 -12.09
CA ALA A 169 18.40 -1.33 -10.83
C ALA A 169 17.20 -2.03 -10.16
N TYR A 170 16.61 -3.06 -10.77
CA TYR A 170 15.42 -3.71 -10.27
C TYR A 170 15.70 -5.09 -9.72
N TYR A 171 15.12 -5.36 -8.54
CA TYR A 171 15.11 -6.69 -7.92
C TYR A 171 13.73 -7.29 -8.07
N ILE A 172 13.66 -8.59 -8.36
CA ILE A 172 12.41 -9.34 -8.34
C ILE A 172 12.46 -10.28 -7.15
N THR A 173 11.46 -10.15 -6.28
CA THR A 173 11.21 -11.09 -5.19
C THR A 173 9.93 -11.87 -5.48
N ASP A 174 9.83 -13.07 -4.98
CA ASP A 174 8.61 -13.85 -5.02
C ASP A 174 8.04 -14.02 -3.61
N TRP A 175 6.85 -14.57 -3.51
CA TRP A 175 6.12 -14.75 -2.24
C TRP A 175 6.81 -15.71 -1.25
N THR A 176 7.90 -16.38 -1.63
CA THR A 176 8.66 -17.29 -0.77
C THR A 176 9.86 -16.62 -0.10
N GLN A 177 10.13 -15.35 -0.40
CA GLN A 177 11.21 -14.51 0.15
C GLN A 177 10.62 -13.39 1.06
#